data_f2167a24136bed65bd10ace91a1e2dca
#
_entry.id   f2167a24136bed65bd10ace91a1e2dca
#
_cell.length_a   1.000
_cell.length_b   1.000
_cell.length_c   1.000
_cell.angle_alpha   90.00
_cell.angle_beta   90.00
_cell.angle_gamma   90.00
#
_symmetry.space_group_name_H-M   'P 1'
#
loop_
_entity.id
_entity.type
_entity.pdbx_description
1 polymer ?
#
loop_
_entity_poly.entity_id
_entity_poly.type
_entity_poly.pdbx_seq_one_letter_code
_entity_poly.pdbx_strand_id
1 'polypeptide(L)'
;MLSIVAMSVLAIACGGKGESAATADSASTGASAAGSAAASGGAPAATPTGKVIVVELNSDAVGNYFKPAEIEAHRGDIIRYTLKSGVHNVHFLADSNPGKTGLPPASDMLQLPDQTLDIPVNFAPGKYYFQCDPHAALGMKGHVEVEP
;
A
#
# COMPACT_ATOMS: atom_id res chain seq x y z
N MET A 1 26.95 -29.31 35.73
CA MET A 1 25.75 -30.06 36.12
C MET A 1 24.83 -30.13 34.89
N LEU A 2 24.72 -31.33 34.42
CA LEU A 2 24.06 -31.72 33.18
C LEU A 2 22.59 -32.05 33.51
N SER A 3 21.62 -31.45 32.85
CA SER A 3 20.24 -31.92 32.92
C SER A 3 19.65 -31.94 31.54
N ILE A 4 19.62 -33.12 31.02
CA ILE A 4 18.90 -33.55 29.82
C ILE A 4 17.46 -33.87 30.27
N VAL A 5 16.44 -33.26 29.66
CA VAL A 5 15.07 -33.76 29.73
C VAL A 5 14.58 -34.02 28.31
N ALA A 6 14.23 -35.23 28.09
CA ALA A 6 13.82 -35.84 26.86
C ALA A 6 12.29 -35.76 26.66
N MET A 7 11.92 -35.71 25.40
CA MET A 7 10.83 -36.46 24.75
C MET A 7 9.38 -36.32 25.22
N SER A 8 8.49 -35.90 24.33
CA SER A 8 7.29 -36.70 24.02
C SER A 8 6.74 -36.33 22.65
N VAL A 9 6.80 -37.28 21.77
CA VAL A 9 6.07 -37.33 20.47
C VAL A 9 4.65 -37.80 20.76
N LEU A 10 3.66 -37.10 20.23
CA LEU A 10 2.29 -37.61 20.14
C LEU A 10 1.78 -37.46 18.72
N ALA A 11 1.80 -38.54 17.98
CA ALA A 11 1.14 -38.74 16.71
C ALA A 11 -0.30 -39.18 16.94
N ILE A 12 -1.27 -38.46 16.38
CA ILE A 12 -2.62 -38.94 16.23
C ILE A 12 -3.00 -38.91 14.76
N ALA A 13 -3.08 -40.09 14.18
CA ALA A 13 -3.68 -40.37 12.88
C ALA A 13 -5.12 -40.86 13.09
N CYS A 14 -6.07 -40.30 12.34
CA CYS A 14 -7.36 -40.86 11.95
C CYS A 14 -7.76 -40.09 10.70
N GLY A 15 -7.88 -40.61 9.49
CA GLY A 15 -8.52 -41.88 9.07
C GLY A 15 -9.99 -41.67 8.86
N GLY A 16 -10.43 -41.20 7.71
CA GLY A 16 -11.81 -41.02 7.33
C GLY A 16 -11.98 -41.01 5.82
N LYS A 17 -12.13 -42.20 5.24
CA LYS A 17 -12.48 -42.48 3.86
C LYS A 17 -14.01 -42.42 3.71
N GLY A 18 -14.48 -41.71 2.69
CA GLY A 18 -15.88 -41.62 2.32
C GLY A 18 -16.05 -41.35 0.86
N GLU A 19 -16.04 -42.43 0.09
CA GLU A 19 -16.37 -42.52 -1.32
C GLU A 19 -17.91 -42.58 -1.44
N SER A 20 -18.50 -41.77 -2.31
CA SER A 20 -19.74 -42.16 -2.99
C SER A 20 -19.92 -41.35 -4.25
N ALA A 21 -20.02 -42.10 -5.31
CA ALA A 21 -20.28 -41.66 -6.66
C ALA A 21 -21.78 -41.47 -6.95
N ALA A 22 -21.99 -40.79 -8.06
CA ALA A 22 -23.04 -40.98 -9.07
C ALA A 22 -24.20 -39.99 -9.11
N THR A 23 -24.24 -39.37 -10.21
CA THR A 23 -25.20 -39.36 -11.33
C THR A 23 -26.15 -38.20 -11.48
N ALA A 24 -26.00 -37.60 -12.65
CA ALA A 24 -26.98 -37.24 -13.66
C ALA A 24 -27.88 -36.01 -13.50
N ASP A 25 -27.63 -35.11 -14.45
CA ASP A 25 -28.63 -34.51 -15.35
C ASP A 25 -29.84 -33.76 -14.76
N SER A 26 -29.84 -32.47 -15.01
CA SER A 26 -31.02 -31.82 -15.62
C SER A 26 -30.69 -30.37 -15.98
N ALA A 27 -30.79 -30.09 -17.25
CA ALA A 27 -30.89 -28.75 -17.82
C ALA A 27 -32.12 -28.01 -17.21
N SER A 28 -31.85 -26.76 -16.74
CA SER A 28 -32.93 -25.79 -16.60
C SER A 28 -32.38 -24.42 -16.98
N THR A 29 -32.83 -24.00 -18.15
CA THR A 29 -32.87 -22.62 -18.61
C THR A 29 -33.62 -21.75 -17.62
N GLY A 30 -33.02 -20.62 -17.18
CA GLY A 30 -33.78 -19.67 -16.41
C GLY A 30 -33.03 -18.41 -16.03
N ALA A 31 -33.27 -17.39 -16.83
CA ALA A 31 -33.33 -15.98 -16.42
C ALA A 31 -32.09 -15.29 -15.84
N SER A 32 -31.50 -14.51 -16.70
CA SER A 32 -30.89 -13.21 -16.43
C SER A 32 -31.40 -12.56 -15.16
N ALA A 33 -30.57 -12.46 -14.14
CA ALA A 33 -30.64 -11.36 -13.19
C ALA A 33 -29.41 -10.48 -13.42
N ALA A 34 -29.64 -9.38 -14.13
CA ALA A 34 -28.68 -8.30 -14.25
C ALA A 34 -28.46 -7.73 -12.84
N GLY A 35 -27.45 -8.25 -12.14
CA GLY A 35 -26.88 -7.62 -10.99
C GLY A 35 -26.18 -6.35 -11.46
N SER A 36 -26.85 -5.22 -11.23
CA SER A 36 -26.31 -3.89 -11.41
C SER A 36 -25.08 -3.77 -10.50
N ALA A 37 -23.90 -4.08 -11.04
CA ALA A 37 -22.67 -3.64 -10.44
C ALA A 37 -22.71 -2.10 -10.52
N ALA A 38 -22.97 -1.46 -9.40
CA ALA A 38 -22.74 -0.04 -9.23
C ALA A 38 -21.25 0.17 -9.55
N ALA A 39 -21.00 0.55 -10.79
CA ALA A 39 -19.73 1.12 -11.18
C ALA A 39 -19.58 2.39 -10.33
N SER A 40 -18.78 2.28 -9.26
CA SER A 40 -18.23 3.45 -8.58
C SER A 40 -17.53 4.23 -9.68
N GLY A 41 -18.17 5.30 -10.13
CA GLY A 41 -17.66 6.20 -11.14
C GLY A 41 -16.41 6.89 -10.60
N GLY A 42 -15.29 6.17 -10.65
CA GLY A 42 -14.00 6.82 -10.58
C GLY A 42 -13.93 7.75 -11.80
N ALA A 43 -13.86 9.07 -11.54
CA ALA A 43 -13.49 10.01 -12.58
C ALA A 43 -12.25 9.45 -13.28
N PRO A 44 -12.18 9.52 -14.63
CA PRO A 44 -11.02 9.03 -15.35
C PRO A 44 -9.78 9.66 -14.74
N ALA A 45 -8.86 8.80 -14.25
CA ALA A 45 -7.57 9.27 -13.77
C ALA A 45 -6.96 10.07 -14.92
N ALA A 46 -6.83 11.39 -14.73
CA ALA A 46 -6.21 12.24 -15.71
C ALA A 46 -4.84 11.64 -16.05
N THR A 47 -4.60 11.39 -17.33
CA THR A 47 -3.30 10.92 -17.78
C THR A 47 -2.26 11.90 -17.26
N PRO A 48 -1.26 11.46 -16.47
CA PRO A 48 -0.28 12.37 -15.91
C PRO A 48 0.46 13.04 -17.06
N THR A 49 0.29 14.33 -17.18
CA THR A 49 0.94 15.19 -18.19
C THR A 49 2.12 15.96 -17.60
N GLY A 50 2.35 15.80 -16.29
CA GLY A 50 3.36 16.51 -15.54
C GLY A 50 4.68 15.76 -15.42
N LYS A 51 5.61 16.37 -14.70
CA LYS A 51 6.93 15.81 -14.44
C LYS A 51 6.86 14.68 -13.39
N VAL A 52 7.84 13.79 -13.41
CA VAL A 52 8.06 12.81 -12.34
C VAL A 52 9.07 13.39 -11.35
N ILE A 53 8.64 13.49 -10.09
CA ILE A 53 9.46 13.95 -8.96
C ILE A 53 9.88 12.71 -8.19
N VAL A 54 11.18 12.42 -8.15
CA VAL A 54 11.70 11.22 -7.46
C VAL A 54 12.02 11.55 -6.01
N VAL A 55 11.53 10.69 -5.11
CA VAL A 55 11.80 10.72 -3.66
C VAL A 55 12.38 9.39 -3.25
N GLU A 56 13.59 9.40 -2.71
CA GLU A 56 14.24 8.20 -2.21
C GLU A 56 13.81 7.89 -0.78
N LEU A 57 13.60 6.61 -0.47
CA LEU A 57 13.36 6.09 0.86
C LEU A 57 14.62 5.39 1.34
N ASN A 58 15.19 5.86 2.44
CA ASN A 58 16.51 5.46 2.89
C ASN A 58 16.51 5.03 4.36
N SER A 59 17.32 4.00 4.65
CA SER A 59 17.78 3.62 5.98
C SER A 59 19.29 3.46 5.96
N ASP A 60 20.02 4.26 6.73
CA ASP A 60 21.48 4.21 6.82
C ASP A 60 21.97 4.62 8.23
N ALA A 61 23.25 4.92 8.36
CA ALA A 61 23.86 5.34 9.62
C ALA A 61 23.31 6.68 10.15
N VAL A 62 22.69 7.49 9.29
CA VAL A 62 22.06 8.77 9.69
C VAL A 62 20.65 8.54 10.25
N GLY A 63 19.97 7.49 9.78
CA GLY A 63 18.62 7.14 10.22
C GLY A 63 17.71 6.72 9.06
N ASN A 64 16.40 6.91 9.29
CA ASN A 64 15.37 6.63 8.30
C ASN A 64 14.81 7.95 7.78
N TYR A 65 14.84 8.16 6.46
CA TYR A 65 14.44 9.44 5.89
C TYR A 65 13.95 9.35 4.44
N PHE A 66 13.16 10.34 4.04
CA PHE A 66 12.84 10.64 2.64
C PHE A 66 13.83 11.66 2.08
N LYS A 67 14.20 11.53 0.80
CA LYS A 67 15.12 12.46 0.13
C LYS A 67 14.63 12.79 -1.29
N PRO A 68 14.17 14.02 -1.55
CA PRO A 68 13.95 15.09 -0.59
C PRO A 68 12.77 14.79 0.35
N ALA A 69 12.74 15.41 1.54
CA ALA A 69 11.62 15.35 2.47
C ALA A 69 10.59 16.47 2.22
N GLU A 70 11.03 17.58 1.64
CA GLU A 70 10.16 18.68 1.19
C GLU A 70 10.09 18.64 -0.33
N ILE A 71 8.87 18.62 -0.86
CA ILE A 71 8.57 18.39 -2.28
C ILE A 71 7.70 19.54 -2.76
N GLU A 72 8.06 20.13 -3.90
CA GLU A 72 7.23 21.07 -4.65
C GLU A 72 6.67 20.37 -5.88
N ALA A 73 5.36 20.43 -6.08
CA ALA A 73 4.66 19.74 -7.15
C ALA A 73 3.48 20.56 -7.68
N HIS A 74 3.06 20.26 -8.90
CA HIS A 74 1.85 20.80 -9.51
C HIS A 74 0.83 19.68 -9.74
N ARG A 75 -0.43 20.06 -9.91
CA ARG A 75 -1.45 19.08 -10.31
C ARG A 75 -1.09 18.42 -11.64
N GLY A 76 -1.18 17.10 -11.69
CA GLY A 76 -0.80 16.29 -12.85
C GLY A 76 0.63 15.77 -12.80
N ASP A 77 1.46 16.22 -11.87
CA ASP A 77 2.77 15.61 -11.62
C ASP A 77 2.60 14.22 -10.98
N ILE A 78 3.69 13.44 -10.99
CA ILE A 78 3.78 12.16 -10.29
C ILE A 78 4.90 12.27 -9.27
N ILE A 79 4.61 11.93 -8.02
CA ILE A 79 5.65 11.72 -7.01
C ILE A 79 5.99 10.23 -7.04
N ARG A 80 7.23 9.93 -7.43
CA ARG A 80 7.76 8.57 -7.45
C ARG A 80 8.63 8.32 -6.24
N TYR A 81 8.12 7.56 -5.30
CA TYR A 81 8.87 7.08 -4.16
C TYR A 81 9.66 5.83 -4.56
N THR A 82 10.98 5.84 -4.35
CA THR A 82 11.88 4.74 -4.73
C THR A 82 12.61 4.23 -3.51
N LEU A 83 12.46 2.95 -3.18
CA LEU A 83 13.18 2.34 -2.06
C LEU A 83 14.65 2.18 -2.41
N LYS A 84 15.54 2.78 -1.61
CA LYS A 84 16.99 2.59 -1.69
C LYS A 84 17.51 1.62 -0.65
N SER A 85 17.02 1.71 0.58
CA SER A 85 17.41 0.81 1.67
C SER A 85 16.34 0.78 2.76
N GLY A 86 16.26 -0.32 3.49
CA GLY A 86 15.30 -0.51 4.56
C GLY A 86 13.95 -1.07 4.09
N VAL A 87 12.92 -0.87 4.91
CA VAL A 87 11.53 -1.25 4.63
C VAL A 87 10.65 -0.08 5.01
N HIS A 88 9.93 0.48 4.04
CA HIS A 88 9.20 1.73 4.23
C HIS A 88 7.84 1.71 3.55
N ASN A 89 6.93 2.57 4.04
CA ASN A 89 5.70 2.91 3.35
C ASN A 89 5.57 4.43 3.21
N VAL A 90 4.54 4.87 2.51
CA VAL A 90 4.16 6.27 2.40
C VAL A 90 2.70 6.40 2.81
N HIS A 91 2.46 7.26 3.79
CA HIS A 91 1.12 7.48 4.34
C HIS A 91 0.84 8.98 4.53
N PHE A 92 -0.17 9.47 3.82
CA PHE A 92 -0.71 10.81 4.00
C PHE A 92 -1.80 10.76 5.08
N LEU A 93 -1.40 10.93 6.35
CA LEU A 93 -2.31 10.81 7.49
C LEU A 93 -3.42 11.88 7.44
N ALA A 94 -4.67 11.48 7.56
CA ALA A 94 -5.80 12.40 7.59
C ALA A 94 -5.72 13.36 8.79
N ASP A 95 -5.37 12.85 9.97
CA ASP A 95 -5.25 13.64 11.20
C ASP A 95 -4.14 14.70 11.14
N SER A 96 -3.10 14.46 10.32
CA SER A 96 -2.00 15.40 10.09
C SER A 96 -2.26 16.33 8.89
N ASN A 97 -3.36 16.13 8.18
CA ASN A 97 -3.80 16.91 7.01
C ASN A 97 -5.24 17.43 7.22
N PRO A 98 -5.52 18.20 8.27
CA PRO A 98 -6.87 18.63 8.61
C PRO A 98 -7.50 19.44 7.45
N GLY A 99 -8.75 19.11 7.13
CA GLY A 99 -9.51 19.77 6.05
C GLY A 99 -9.06 19.40 4.63
N LYS A 100 -8.07 18.56 4.45
CA LYS A 100 -7.65 18.05 3.14
C LYS A 100 -8.50 16.84 2.74
N THR A 101 -8.83 16.76 1.45
CA THR A 101 -9.62 15.69 0.85
C THR A 101 -8.86 15.03 -0.29
N GLY A 102 -9.24 13.81 -0.66
CA GLY A 102 -8.59 13.10 -1.76
C GLY A 102 -7.18 12.59 -1.45
N LEU A 103 -6.84 12.45 -0.16
CA LEU A 103 -5.57 11.87 0.24
C LEU A 103 -5.48 10.41 -0.26
N PRO A 104 -4.31 9.98 -0.78
CA PRO A 104 -4.11 8.58 -1.12
C PRO A 104 -4.13 7.71 0.16
N PRO A 105 -4.59 6.46 0.06
CA PRO A 105 -4.48 5.52 1.17
C PRO A 105 -3.01 5.28 1.52
N ALA A 106 -2.78 4.77 2.74
CA ALA A 106 -1.46 4.27 3.10
C ALA A 106 -1.00 3.22 2.09
N SER A 107 0.24 3.31 1.63
CA SER A 107 0.79 2.31 0.71
C SER A 107 1.11 1.01 1.45
N ASP A 108 1.22 -0.07 0.68
CA ASP A 108 1.91 -1.27 1.14
C ASP A 108 3.38 -0.96 1.45
N MET A 109 4.03 -1.87 2.18
CA MET A 109 5.44 -1.76 2.50
C MET A 109 6.30 -2.05 1.25
N LEU A 110 7.17 -1.12 0.91
CA LEU A 110 8.24 -1.33 -0.05
C LEU A 110 9.37 -2.07 0.65
N GLN A 111 9.82 -3.19 0.08
CA GLN A 111 10.78 -4.11 0.73
C GLN A 111 11.95 -4.47 -0.16
N LEU A 112 11.87 -4.24 -1.46
CA LEU A 112 12.92 -4.59 -2.41
C LEU A 112 13.65 -3.33 -2.90
N PRO A 113 14.99 -3.33 -2.96
CA PRO A 113 15.74 -2.22 -3.54
C PRO A 113 15.20 -1.84 -4.92
N ASP A 114 15.13 -0.54 -5.17
CA ASP A 114 14.57 0.08 -6.37
C ASP A 114 13.08 -0.20 -6.65
N GLN A 115 12.36 -0.82 -5.73
CA GLN A 115 10.91 -0.87 -5.75
C GLN A 115 10.34 0.55 -5.73
N THR A 116 9.32 0.82 -6.55
CA THR A 116 8.73 2.16 -6.69
C THR A 116 7.25 2.17 -6.34
N LEU A 117 6.80 3.34 -5.86
CA LEU A 117 5.40 3.70 -5.67
C LEU A 117 5.16 5.05 -6.36
N ASP A 118 4.25 5.10 -7.28
CA ASP A 118 3.85 6.34 -7.97
C ASP A 118 2.56 6.88 -7.36
N ILE A 119 2.59 8.12 -6.91
CA ILE A 119 1.43 8.86 -6.41
C ILE A 119 1.15 10.03 -7.35
N PRO A 120 0.04 9.99 -8.12
CA PRO A 120 -0.40 11.13 -8.93
C PRO A 120 -0.81 12.30 -8.03
N VAL A 121 -0.33 13.50 -8.35
CA VAL A 121 -0.67 14.73 -7.62
C VAL A 121 -2.03 15.25 -8.13
N ASN A 122 -3.10 14.70 -7.55
CA ASN A 122 -4.48 15.12 -7.82
C ASN A 122 -5.05 15.99 -6.69
N PHE A 123 -4.20 16.44 -5.78
CA PHE A 123 -4.56 17.25 -4.62
C PHE A 123 -4.91 18.69 -5.04
N ALA A 124 -5.70 19.37 -4.20
CA ALA A 124 -5.85 20.83 -4.32
C ALA A 124 -4.54 21.52 -3.92
N PRO A 125 -4.32 22.78 -4.35
CA PRO A 125 -3.18 23.55 -3.89
C PRO A 125 -3.05 23.61 -2.37
N GLY A 126 -1.83 23.58 -1.85
CA GLY A 126 -1.48 23.67 -0.43
C GLY A 126 -0.52 22.60 0.06
N LYS A 127 -0.21 22.66 1.35
CA LYS A 127 0.77 21.79 1.99
C LYS A 127 0.14 20.51 2.54
N TYR A 128 0.80 19.38 2.30
CA TYR A 128 0.37 18.03 2.69
C TYR A 128 1.49 17.31 3.43
N TYR A 129 1.17 16.79 4.61
CA TYR A 129 2.08 15.97 5.40
C TYR A 129 2.02 14.51 4.94
N PHE A 130 3.17 13.83 4.92
CA PHE A 130 3.27 12.39 4.79
C PHE A 130 4.36 11.80 5.70
N GLN A 131 4.28 10.51 5.97
CA GLN A 131 5.21 9.81 6.83
C GLN A 131 5.44 8.36 6.37
N CYS A 132 6.47 7.74 6.94
CA CYS A 132 6.61 6.28 6.98
C CYS A 132 6.11 5.79 8.35
N ASP A 133 5.06 4.97 8.39
CA ASP A 133 4.41 4.59 9.65
C ASP A 133 5.37 3.96 10.67
N PRO A 134 6.20 2.94 10.31
CA PRO A 134 7.15 2.36 11.25
C PRO A 134 8.21 3.33 11.79
N HIS A 135 8.54 4.38 11.02
CA HIS A 135 9.66 5.26 11.32
C HIS A 135 9.26 6.71 11.60
N ALA A 136 7.97 7.01 11.67
CA ALA A 136 7.48 8.36 11.95
C ALA A 136 7.98 8.90 13.31
N ALA A 137 8.00 8.04 14.33
CA ALA A 137 8.53 8.40 15.66
C ALA A 137 10.05 8.66 15.63
N LEU A 138 10.76 8.13 14.65
CA LEU A 138 12.19 8.33 14.40
C LEU A 138 12.48 9.52 13.48
N GLY A 139 11.44 10.26 13.05
CA GLY A 139 11.59 11.45 12.24
C GLY A 139 11.43 11.24 10.73
N MET A 140 11.07 10.06 10.24
CA MET A 140 10.84 9.82 8.82
C MET A 140 9.49 10.40 8.36
N LYS A 141 9.52 11.68 8.02
CA LYS A 141 8.38 12.54 7.67
C LYS A 141 8.74 13.45 6.52
N GLY A 142 7.74 13.96 5.82
CA GLY A 142 7.93 14.92 4.75
C GLY A 142 6.67 15.72 4.45
N HIS A 143 6.81 16.66 3.52
CA HIS A 143 5.69 17.46 3.04
C HIS A 143 5.72 17.59 1.51
N VAL A 144 4.54 17.69 0.95
CA VAL A 144 4.33 18.09 -0.44
C VAL A 144 3.63 19.44 -0.44
N GLU A 145 4.25 20.44 -1.05
CA GLU A 145 3.60 21.71 -1.39
C GLU A 145 3.07 21.61 -2.81
N VAL A 146 1.75 21.65 -2.96
CA VAL A 146 1.10 21.64 -4.27
C VAL A 146 0.82 23.07 -4.67
N GLU A 147 1.49 23.51 -5.71
CA GLU A 147 1.36 24.84 -6.28
C GLU A 147 0.04 24.99 -7.08
N PRO A 148 -0.48 26.23 -7.21
CA PRO A 148 -1.70 26.51 -7.97
C PRO A 148 -1.60 26.13 -9.45
#